data_73b414e2f6a4d0a6141d3b43817832d6
#
_entry.id   73b414e2f6a4d0a6141d3b43817832d6
#
_cell.length_a   1.000
_cell.length_b   1.000
_cell.length_c   1.000
_cell.angle_alpha   90.00
_cell.angle_beta   90.00
_cell.angle_gamma   90.00
#
_symmetry.space_group_name_H-M   'P 1'
#
loop_
_entity.id
_entity.type
_entity.pdbx_description
1 polymer ?
#
loop_
_entity_poly.entity_id
_entity_poly.type
_entity_poly.pdbx_seq_one_letter_code
_entity_poly.pdbx_strand_id
1 'polypeptide(L)'
;MVSQTTRDYREIEKVIQTYTAGGNGDLEALQSVFLPTAIINGSPIQELYDIVMERGKTDSTSHIDFIDITGPVASTKIIIEDWHGANFVEYFHLLKTPKGWKISSKTGIGFTEG
;
A
#
# COMPACT_ATOMS: atom_id res chain seq x y z
N MET A 1 -18.12 -14.36 -17.27
CA MET A 1 -17.64 -14.67 -15.91
C MET A 1 -16.20 -14.22 -15.75
N VAL A 2 -15.91 -13.54 -14.66
CA VAL A 2 -14.55 -13.05 -14.38
C VAL A 2 -13.75 -14.15 -13.69
N SER A 3 -12.53 -14.43 -14.15
CA SER A 3 -11.64 -15.42 -13.53
C SER A 3 -11.20 -14.98 -12.12
N GLN A 4 -10.76 -15.97 -11.30
CA GLN A 4 -10.22 -15.66 -9.97
C GLN A 4 -9.00 -14.75 -10.06
N THR A 5 -8.14 -14.99 -11.06
CA THR A 5 -6.97 -14.15 -11.27
C THR A 5 -7.35 -12.68 -11.52
N THR A 6 -8.35 -12.45 -12.37
CA THR A 6 -8.82 -11.08 -12.64
C THR A 6 -9.39 -10.44 -11.38
N ARG A 7 -10.15 -11.21 -10.59
CA ARG A 7 -10.68 -10.70 -9.31
C ARG A 7 -9.58 -10.34 -8.34
N ASP A 8 -8.53 -11.16 -8.26
CA ASP A 8 -7.39 -10.90 -7.39
C ASP A 8 -6.65 -9.62 -7.82
N TYR A 9 -6.42 -9.42 -9.12
CA TYR A 9 -5.82 -8.18 -9.62
C TYR A 9 -6.66 -6.95 -9.24
N ARG A 10 -7.97 -7.01 -9.46
CA ARG A 10 -8.88 -5.91 -9.12
C ARG A 10 -8.88 -5.62 -7.62
N GLU A 11 -8.84 -6.65 -6.79
CA GLU A 11 -8.81 -6.48 -5.34
C GLU A 11 -7.51 -5.81 -4.90
N ILE A 12 -6.37 -6.24 -5.44
CA ILE A 12 -5.07 -5.64 -5.10
C ILE A 12 -5.02 -4.18 -5.55
N GLU A 13 -5.54 -3.86 -6.75
CA GLU A 13 -5.66 -2.46 -7.17
C GLU A 13 -6.46 -1.64 -6.17
N LYS A 14 -7.54 -2.20 -5.65
CA LYS A 14 -8.37 -1.54 -4.63
C LYS A 14 -7.62 -1.38 -3.31
N VAL A 15 -6.84 -2.40 -2.92
CA VAL A 15 -5.98 -2.31 -1.72
C VAL A 15 -5.03 -1.12 -1.84
N ILE A 16 -4.40 -0.95 -3.00
CA ILE A 16 -3.47 0.17 -3.22
C ILE A 16 -4.21 1.52 -3.22
N GLN A 17 -5.40 1.61 -3.82
CA GLN A 17 -6.21 2.83 -3.76
C GLN A 17 -6.57 3.18 -2.31
N THR A 18 -6.94 2.19 -1.53
CA THR A 18 -7.28 2.37 -0.10
C THR A 18 -6.05 2.77 0.71
N TYR A 19 -4.90 2.16 0.41
CA TYR A 19 -3.62 2.53 1.00
C TYR A 19 -3.29 4.00 0.74
N THR A 20 -3.47 4.45 -0.50
CA THR A 20 -3.20 5.84 -0.88
C THR A 20 -4.12 6.81 -0.13
N ALA A 21 -5.41 6.51 -0.06
CA ALA A 21 -6.35 7.31 0.72
C ALA A 21 -5.98 7.33 2.20
N GLY A 22 -5.55 6.19 2.73
CA GLY A 22 -5.08 6.07 4.11
C GLY A 22 -3.87 6.95 4.38
N GLY A 23 -2.89 6.91 3.52
CA GLY A 23 -1.69 7.75 3.62
C GLY A 23 -2.00 9.24 3.51
N ASN A 24 -3.11 9.60 2.86
CA ASN A 24 -3.57 10.97 2.74
C ASN A 24 -4.32 11.47 3.98
N GLY A 25 -4.40 10.67 5.03
CA GLY A 25 -4.94 11.08 6.32
C GLY A 25 -6.13 10.29 6.84
N ASP A 26 -6.56 9.24 6.15
CA ASP A 26 -7.64 8.35 6.60
C ASP A 26 -7.02 7.14 7.31
N LEU A 27 -6.83 7.26 8.63
CA LEU A 27 -6.20 6.21 9.43
C LEU A 27 -6.96 4.89 9.38
N GLU A 28 -8.30 4.92 9.44
CA GLU A 28 -9.11 3.72 9.37
C GLU A 28 -8.90 2.97 8.06
N ALA A 29 -8.88 3.69 6.94
CA ALA A 29 -8.56 3.11 5.64
C ALA A 29 -7.16 2.49 5.63
N LEU A 30 -6.18 3.20 6.18
CA LEU A 30 -4.80 2.71 6.24
C LEU A 30 -4.70 1.41 7.04
N GLN A 31 -5.33 1.36 8.20
CA GLN A 31 -5.33 0.16 9.04
C GLN A 31 -6.03 -1.02 8.37
N SER A 32 -7.01 -0.76 7.52
CA SER A 32 -7.79 -1.82 6.88
C SER A 32 -7.01 -2.66 5.87
N VAL A 33 -5.89 -2.14 5.34
CA VAL A 33 -5.14 -2.82 4.27
C VAL A 33 -3.91 -3.57 4.75
N PHE A 34 -3.48 -3.38 6.00
CA PHE A 34 -2.29 -4.03 6.54
C PHE A 34 -2.63 -5.17 7.49
N LEU A 35 -1.77 -6.22 7.47
CA LEU A 35 -1.77 -7.18 8.55
C LEU A 35 -1.26 -6.52 9.83
N PRO A 36 -1.74 -6.93 11.01
CA PRO A 36 -1.24 -6.38 12.28
C PRO A 36 0.27 -6.57 12.48
N THR A 37 0.84 -7.59 11.84
CA THR A 37 2.27 -7.92 11.91
C THR A 37 3.08 -7.32 10.78
N ALA A 38 2.49 -6.45 9.97
CA ALA A 38 3.18 -5.87 8.80
C ALA A 38 4.43 -5.09 9.21
N ILE A 39 5.44 -5.16 8.34
CA ILE A 39 6.74 -4.51 8.54
C ILE A 39 6.95 -3.47 7.44
N ILE A 40 7.35 -2.26 7.86
CA ILE A 40 7.56 -1.12 6.97
C ILE A 40 9.01 -0.67 7.09
N ASN A 41 9.81 -0.87 6.03
CA ASN A 41 11.24 -0.54 6.05
C ASN A 41 11.95 -1.12 7.29
N GLY A 42 11.58 -2.37 7.67
CA GLY A 42 12.16 -3.06 8.81
C GLY A 42 11.55 -2.72 10.16
N SER A 43 10.57 -1.82 10.21
CA SER A 43 9.91 -1.37 11.45
C SER A 43 8.46 -1.83 11.52
N PRO A 44 7.89 -1.97 12.74
CA PRO A 44 6.48 -2.33 12.88
C PRO A 44 5.56 -1.31 12.24
N ILE A 45 4.39 -1.78 11.75
CA ILE A 45 3.39 -0.95 11.07
C ILE A 45 2.92 0.26 11.91
N GLN A 46 2.96 0.16 13.23
CA GLN A 46 2.51 1.24 14.09
C GLN A 46 3.27 2.55 13.83
N GLU A 47 4.54 2.47 13.46
CA GLU A 47 5.32 3.68 13.13
C GLU A 47 4.73 4.43 11.94
N LEU A 48 4.22 3.72 10.93
CA LEU A 48 3.57 4.37 9.78
C LEU A 48 2.28 5.06 10.22
N TYR A 49 1.48 4.42 11.06
CA TYR A 49 0.25 5.01 11.57
C TYR A 49 0.55 6.31 12.33
N ASP A 50 1.57 6.28 13.17
CA ASP A 50 1.99 7.45 13.95
C ASP A 50 2.43 8.59 13.03
N ILE A 51 3.21 8.29 11.99
CA ILE A 51 3.67 9.28 11.01
C ILE A 51 2.49 9.92 10.27
N VAL A 52 1.56 9.11 9.79
CA VAL A 52 0.40 9.62 9.05
C VAL A 52 -0.46 10.51 9.93
N MET A 53 -0.69 10.11 11.18
CA MET A 53 -1.45 10.94 12.12
C MET A 53 -0.74 12.26 12.43
N GLU A 54 0.57 12.23 12.64
CA GLU A 54 1.36 13.42 12.92
C GLU A 54 1.39 14.39 11.74
N ARG A 55 1.58 13.86 10.52
CA ARG A 55 1.69 14.68 9.31
C ARG A 55 0.34 15.25 8.85
N GLY A 56 -0.75 14.56 9.17
CA GLY A 56 -2.10 15.02 8.83
C GLY A 56 -2.48 14.81 7.35
N LYS A 57 -3.45 15.58 6.90
CA LYS A 57 -4.04 15.40 5.56
C LYS A 57 -3.11 15.90 4.45
N THR A 58 -3.13 15.17 3.34
CA THR A 58 -2.43 15.53 2.11
C THR A 58 -3.22 14.97 0.92
N ASP A 59 -2.77 15.23 -0.29
CA ASP A 59 -3.48 14.83 -1.51
C ASP A 59 -2.52 14.16 -2.50
N SER A 60 -1.88 13.07 -2.07
CA SER A 60 -0.98 12.32 -2.93
C SER A 60 -1.76 11.45 -3.92
N THR A 61 -1.11 11.15 -5.03
CA THR A 61 -1.60 10.19 -6.03
C THR A 61 -0.62 9.04 -6.15
N SER A 62 -1.12 7.89 -6.63
CA SER A 62 -0.26 6.72 -6.83
C SER A 62 -0.48 6.11 -8.20
N HIS A 63 0.59 5.50 -8.72
CA HIS A 63 0.58 4.74 -9.95
C HIS A 63 1.12 3.35 -9.67
N ILE A 64 0.39 2.32 -10.13
CA ILE A 64 0.86 0.94 -10.01
C ILE A 64 1.75 0.65 -11.20
N ASP A 65 3.00 0.24 -10.93
CA ASP A 65 3.97 -0.12 -11.96
C ASP A 65 3.78 -1.58 -12.38
N PHE A 66 3.62 -2.49 -11.42
CA PHE A 66 3.28 -3.88 -11.70
C PHE A 66 2.55 -4.51 -10.53
N ILE A 67 1.82 -5.60 -10.83
CA ILE A 67 1.26 -6.53 -9.85
C ILE A 67 1.63 -7.92 -10.31
N ASP A 68 2.25 -8.71 -9.44
CA ASP A 68 2.65 -10.09 -9.71
C ASP A 68 1.98 -11.00 -8.68
N ILE A 69 1.15 -11.92 -9.14
CA ILE A 69 0.33 -12.79 -8.27
C ILE A 69 0.67 -14.25 -8.55
N THR A 70 0.95 -15.01 -7.48
CA THR A 70 1.07 -16.46 -7.53
C THR A 70 0.25 -17.06 -6.42
N GLY A 71 -0.92 -17.64 -6.74
CA GLY A 71 -1.83 -18.18 -5.73
C GLY A 71 -2.18 -17.15 -4.66
N PRO A 72 -1.91 -17.44 -3.36
CA PRO A 72 -2.29 -16.55 -2.28
C PRO A 72 -1.22 -15.52 -1.91
N VAL A 73 -0.20 -15.33 -2.74
CA VAL A 73 0.86 -14.36 -2.49
C VAL A 73 1.01 -13.42 -3.68
N ALA A 74 1.40 -12.18 -3.40
CA ALA A 74 1.59 -11.19 -4.45
C ALA A 74 2.66 -10.17 -4.07
N SER A 75 3.24 -9.54 -5.10
CA SER A 75 4.05 -8.35 -4.92
C SER A 75 3.57 -7.26 -5.87
N THR A 76 3.74 -6.01 -5.48
CA THR A 76 3.42 -4.86 -6.30
C THR A 76 4.42 -3.75 -6.05
N LYS A 77 4.66 -2.97 -7.10
CA LYS A 77 5.47 -1.76 -7.02
C LYS A 77 4.59 -0.58 -7.38
N ILE A 78 4.65 0.47 -6.58
CA ILE A 78 3.91 1.70 -6.87
C ILE A 78 4.83 2.91 -6.80
N ILE A 79 4.39 3.98 -7.46
CA ILE A 79 5.02 5.28 -7.37
C ILE A 79 4.00 6.20 -6.73
N ILE A 80 4.39 6.89 -5.67
CA ILE A 80 3.55 7.88 -5.00
C ILE A 80 4.12 9.25 -5.32
N GLU A 81 3.23 10.16 -5.73
CA GLU A 81 3.59 11.53 -6.00
C GLU A 81 2.86 12.47 -5.06
N ASP A 82 3.60 13.45 -4.56
CA ASP A 82 3.05 14.58 -3.81
C ASP A 82 2.45 14.20 -2.45
N TRP A 83 3.10 13.28 -1.73
CA TRP A 83 2.76 13.04 -0.33
C TRP A 83 3.48 14.09 0.52
N HIS A 84 2.73 15.11 0.98
CA HIS A 84 3.30 16.29 1.64
C HIS A 84 4.47 16.90 0.85
N GLY A 85 4.33 16.92 -0.48
CA GLY A 85 5.35 17.47 -1.38
C GLY A 85 6.47 16.52 -1.74
N ALA A 86 6.47 15.28 -1.26
CA ALA A 86 7.51 14.29 -1.53
C ALA A 86 7.00 13.16 -2.42
N ASN A 87 7.91 12.54 -3.17
CA ASN A 87 7.63 11.41 -4.05
C ASN A 87 8.34 10.17 -3.54
N PHE A 88 7.71 9.00 -3.72
CA PHE A 88 8.24 7.73 -3.23
C PHE A 88 8.06 6.63 -4.27
N VAL A 89 9.00 5.67 -4.25
CA VAL A 89 8.84 4.36 -4.89
C VAL A 89 8.68 3.35 -3.78
N GLU A 90 7.65 2.52 -3.85
CA GLU A 90 7.34 1.55 -2.80
C GLU A 90 7.07 0.18 -3.36
N TYR A 91 7.64 -0.83 -2.70
CA TYR A 91 7.45 -2.25 -3.00
C TYR A 91 6.64 -2.89 -1.89
N PHE A 92 5.64 -3.70 -2.26
CA PHE A 92 4.74 -4.36 -1.31
C PHE A 92 4.73 -5.85 -1.52
N HIS A 93 4.65 -6.59 -0.42
CA HIS A 93 4.23 -7.98 -0.47
C HIS A 93 2.85 -8.10 0.18
N LEU A 94 2.00 -8.94 -0.42
CA LEU A 94 0.62 -9.12 0.04
C LEU A 94 0.33 -10.61 0.22
N LEU A 95 -0.57 -10.89 1.15
CA LEU A 95 -1.09 -12.24 1.40
C LEU A 95 -2.61 -12.22 1.25
N LYS A 96 -3.15 -13.24 0.59
CA LYS A 96 -4.58 -13.45 0.53
C LYS A 96 -5.03 -14.15 1.81
N THR A 97 -5.91 -13.48 2.55
CA THR A 97 -6.44 -13.97 3.84
C THR A 97 -7.94 -14.26 3.72
N PRO A 98 -8.56 -14.89 4.71
CA PRO A 98 -10.02 -15.03 4.72
C PRO A 98 -10.78 -13.70 4.68
N LYS A 99 -10.10 -12.60 5.02
CA LYS A 99 -10.67 -11.24 4.96
C LYS A 99 -10.22 -10.46 3.73
N GLY A 100 -9.65 -11.15 2.74
CA GLY A 100 -9.16 -10.53 1.51
C GLY A 100 -7.65 -10.33 1.48
N TRP A 101 -7.17 -9.65 0.47
CA TRP A 101 -5.75 -9.36 0.32
C TRP A 101 -5.30 -8.31 1.33
N LYS A 102 -4.19 -8.58 2.03
CA LYS A 102 -3.61 -7.67 3.01
C LYS A 102 -2.13 -7.49 2.76
N ILE A 103 -1.63 -6.30 3.03
CA ILE A 103 -0.20 -5.99 2.90
C ILE A 103 0.54 -6.59 4.10
N SER A 104 1.55 -7.41 3.82
CA SER A 104 2.42 -8.02 4.85
C SER A 104 3.71 -7.23 5.06
N SER A 105 4.20 -6.53 4.02
CA SER A 105 5.39 -5.69 4.14
C SER A 105 5.40 -4.61 3.07
N LYS A 106 6.07 -3.52 3.40
CA LYS A 106 6.36 -2.43 2.48
C LYS A 106 7.81 -1.99 2.66
N THR A 107 8.51 -1.83 1.54
CA THR A 107 9.85 -1.24 1.52
C THR A 107 9.84 -0.14 0.47
N GLY A 108 10.19 1.07 0.88
CA GLY A 108 10.15 2.20 -0.02
C GLY A 108 11.23 3.22 0.24
N ILE A 109 11.41 4.12 -0.73
CA ILE A 109 12.38 5.19 -0.65
C ILE A 109 11.82 6.43 -1.33
N GLY A 110 12.10 7.59 -0.74
CA GLY A 110 11.82 8.88 -1.38
C GLY A 110 12.76 9.12 -2.55
N PHE A 111 12.27 9.84 -3.55
CA PHE A 111 13.10 10.27 -4.67
C PHE A 111 12.71 11.68 -5.11
N THR A 112 13.66 12.33 -5.80
CA THR A 112 13.41 13.63 -6.43
C THR A 112 13.50 13.46 -7.94
N GLU A 113 12.60 14.14 -8.67
CA GLU A 113 12.69 14.25 -10.12
C GLU A 113 13.78 15.29 -10.44
N GLY A 114 14.85 14.80 -11.04
CA GLY A 114 16.00 15.62 -11.33
C GLY A 114 16.05 16.20 -12.71
#